data_ee3ed8a8aa85d26b380bab493fcdbef7
#
_entry.id   ee3ed8a8aa85d26b380bab493fcdbef7
#
_cell.length_a   1.000
_cell.length_b   1.000
_cell.length_c   1.000
_cell.angle_alpha   90.00
_cell.angle_beta   90.00
_cell.angle_gamma   90.00
#
_symmetry.space_group_name_H-M   'P 1'
#
loop_
_entity.id
_entity.type
_entity.pdbx_description
1 polymer ?
#
loop_
_entity_poly.entity_id
_entity_poly.type
_entity_poly.pdbx_seq_one_letter_code
_entity_poly.pdbx_strand_id
1 'polypeptide(L)'
;MAGRFGATVVIDRPIEEVFAFLADGENDPKFSSRVLEIAKQTDGPPGVGTVYASTVKDAGMKTKREFKLTEFEVPSKIRWAEISKNLVTAPEGGYDLAPAGDGTSVAFFNVLEGHGPGALIAGLALRSARKGADAFAQAIKAAVEAS
;
A
#
# COMPACT_ATOMS: atom_id res chain seq x y z
N MET A 1 14.81 -14.10 0.10
CA MET A 1 14.10 -14.17 -1.18
C MET A 1 12.96 -13.16 -1.20
N ALA A 2 12.86 -12.38 -2.24
CA ALA A 2 11.85 -11.34 -2.39
C ALA A 2 10.93 -11.66 -3.58
N GLY A 3 9.67 -11.28 -3.49
CA GLY A 3 8.72 -11.44 -4.57
C GLY A 3 7.74 -10.28 -4.61
N ARG A 4 7.23 -9.98 -5.79
CA ARG A 4 6.37 -8.84 -6.07
C ARG A 4 4.94 -9.29 -6.37
N PHE A 5 3.96 -8.51 -5.90
CA PHE A 5 2.57 -8.65 -6.31
C PHE A 5 1.97 -7.26 -6.54
N GLY A 6 0.93 -7.21 -7.34
CA GLY A 6 0.24 -5.97 -7.63
C GLY A 6 -0.88 -6.18 -8.64
N ALA A 7 -1.60 -5.10 -8.92
CA ALA A 7 -2.68 -5.09 -9.91
C ALA A 7 -2.93 -3.65 -10.38
N THR A 8 -3.72 -3.52 -11.43
CA THR A 8 -4.10 -2.22 -11.99
C THR A 8 -5.62 -2.13 -12.02
N VAL A 9 -6.15 -0.94 -11.72
CA VAL A 9 -7.58 -0.66 -11.76
C VAL A 9 -7.81 0.74 -12.31
N VAL A 10 -8.94 0.95 -12.99
CA VAL A 10 -9.35 2.28 -13.44
C VAL A 10 -10.41 2.79 -12.47
N ILE A 11 -10.15 3.98 -11.91
CA ILE A 11 -11.03 4.63 -10.94
C ILE A 11 -11.71 5.81 -11.63
N ASP A 12 -13.04 5.93 -11.45
CA ASP A 12 -13.85 6.96 -12.07
C ASP A 12 -13.80 8.28 -11.28
N ARG A 13 -12.60 8.83 -11.18
CA ARG A 13 -12.32 10.13 -10.53
C ARG A 13 -11.10 10.75 -11.18
N PRO A 14 -10.97 12.09 -11.15
CA PRO A 14 -9.78 12.79 -11.67
C PRO A 14 -8.52 12.39 -10.91
N ILE A 15 -7.39 12.43 -11.61
CA ILE A 15 -6.10 11.97 -11.06
C ILE A 15 -5.70 12.72 -9.78
N GLU A 16 -6.00 14.00 -9.68
CA GLU A 16 -5.68 14.81 -8.50
C GLU A 16 -6.44 14.31 -7.26
N GLU A 17 -7.71 13.95 -7.42
CA GLU A 17 -8.52 13.40 -6.33
C GLU A 17 -8.05 12.02 -5.90
N VAL A 18 -7.75 11.17 -6.87
CA VAL A 18 -7.26 9.81 -6.59
C VAL A 18 -5.91 9.88 -5.88
N PHE A 19 -5.01 10.72 -6.38
CA PHE A 19 -3.69 10.89 -5.76
C PHE A 19 -3.81 11.41 -4.32
N ALA A 20 -4.63 12.43 -4.09
CA ALA A 20 -4.82 13.00 -2.76
C ALA A 20 -5.33 11.97 -1.75
N PHE A 21 -6.26 11.10 -2.18
CA PHE A 21 -6.78 10.03 -1.33
C PHE A 21 -5.70 9.00 -0.99
N LEU A 22 -4.95 8.53 -1.99
CA LEU A 22 -3.92 7.50 -1.81
C LEU A 22 -2.67 8.04 -1.10
N ALA A 23 -2.38 9.33 -1.24
CA ALA A 23 -1.24 9.96 -0.59
C ALA A 23 -1.40 10.03 0.93
N ASP A 24 -2.63 10.03 1.43
CA ASP A 24 -2.90 10.00 2.86
C ASP A 24 -3.00 8.54 3.33
N GLY A 25 -1.91 8.02 3.89
CA GLY A 25 -1.87 6.65 4.39
C GLY A 25 -2.89 6.35 5.49
N GLU A 26 -3.41 7.37 6.16
CA GLU A 26 -4.47 7.20 7.16
C GLU A 26 -5.79 6.76 6.53
N ASN A 27 -5.91 6.80 5.21
CA ASN A 27 -7.05 6.25 4.48
C ASN A 27 -6.98 4.74 4.27
N ASP A 28 -5.82 4.12 4.51
CA ASP A 28 -5.61 2.69 4.24
C ASP A 28 -6.68 1.75 4.84
N PRO A 29 -7.17 1.96 6.07
CA PRO A 29 -8.23 1.09 6.61
C PRO A 29 -9.53 1.11 5.81
N LYS A 30 -9.74 2.12 4.97
CA LYS A 30 -10.95 2.23 4.14
C LYS A 30 -11.02 1.20 3.03
N PHE A 31 -9.87 0.64 2.63
CA PHE A 31 -9.82 -0.39 1.59
C PHE A 31 -9.01 -1.63 1.99
N SER A 32 -8.32 -1.60 3.13
CA SER A 32 -7.54 -2.75 3.62
C SER A 32 -8.05 -3.18 5.00
N SER A 33 -8.76 -4.29 5.04
CA SER A 33 -9.29 -4.83 6.30
C SER A 33 -8.19 -5.34 7.23
N ARG A 34 -6.99 -5.59 6.72
CA ARG A 34 -5.84 -6.02 7.51
C ARG A 34 -5.28 -4.90 8.37
N VAL A 35 -5.41 -3.64 7.93
CA VAL A 35 -4.92 -2.49 8.66
C VAL A 35 -5.93 -2.10 9.72
N LEU A 36 -5.62 -2.38 10.98
CA LEU A 36 -6.51 -2.10 12.11
C LEU A 36 -6.45 -0.63 12.51
N GLU A 37 -5.25 -0.05 12.46
CA GLU A 37 -5.03 1.36 12.72
C GLU A 37 -3.76 1.81 12.02
N ILE A 38 -3.69 3.09 11.69
CA ILE A 38 -2.51 3.70 11.08
C ILE A 38 -2.51 5.19 11.44
N ALA A 39 -1.34 5.72 11.74
CA ALA A 39 -1.19 7.13 12.08
C ALA A 39 0.12 7.69 11.52
N LYS A 40 0.05 8.91 11.00
CA LYS A 40 1.22 9.64 10.54
C LYS A 40 2.06 10.08 11.75
N GLN A 41 3.34 9.75 11.74
CA GLN A 41 4.27 10.03 12.85
C GLN A 41 5.04 11.33 12.65
N THR A 42 5.09 11.86 11.45
CA THR A 42 5.80 13.08 11.10
C THR A 42 4.83 14.24 10.91
N ASP A 43 5.28 15.46 11.16
CA ASP A 43 4.45 16.66 11.00
C ASP A 43 4.30 17.05 9.52
N GLY A 44 3.25 17.82 9.24
CA GLY A 44 3.01 18.36 7.92
C GLY A 44 2.26 17.43 6.98
N PRO A 45 2.00 17.89 5.74
CA PRO A 45 1.33 17.07 4.73
C PRO A 45 2.22 15.92 4.27
N PRO A 46 1.63 14.84 3.72
CA PRO A 46 2.42 13.72 3.18
C PRO A 46 3.41 14.17 2.10
N GLY A 47 4.59 13.58 2.11
CA GLY A 47 5.65 13.81 1.15
C GLY A 47 6.82 12.87 1.41
N VAL A 48 7.93 13.08 0.70
CA VAL A 48 9.14 12.28 0.93
C VAL A 48 9.58 12.43 2.39
N GLY A 49 9.85 11.30 3.03
CA GLY A 49 10.27 11.28 4.45
C GLY A 49 9.12 11.10 5.45
N THR A 50 7.87 11.20 5.01
CA THR A 50 6.72 10.95 5.88
C THR A 50 6.75 9.51 6.37
N VAL A 51 6.52 9.31 7.68
CA VAL A 51 6.48 7.99 8.31
C VAL A 51 5.07 7.72 8.83
N TYR A 52 4.56 6.54 8.53
CA TYR A 52 3.30 6.02 9.07
C TYR A 52 3.59 4.81 9.94
N ALA A 53 2.97 4.77 11.13
CA ALA A 53 2.98 3.59 11.99
C ALA A 53 1.61 2.93 11.95
N SER A 54 1.59 1.63 11.75
CA SER A 54 0.35 0.86 11.62
C SER A 54 0.38 -0.40 12.46
N THR A 55 -0.82 -0.88 12.79
CA THR A 55 -1.02 -2.22 13.34
C THR A 55 -1.82 -3.01 12.30
N VAL A 56 -1.26 -4.12 11.85
CA VAL A 56 -1.92 -4.98 10.87
C VAL A 56 -2.22 -6.34 11.49
N LYS A 57 -3.26 -6.99 10.99
CA LYS A 57 -3.63 -8.34 11.42
C LYS A 57 -3.43 -9.31 10.28
N ASP A 58 -2.52 -10.25 10.47
CA ASP A 58 -2.21 -11.30 9.52
C ASP A 58 -2.32 -12.66 10.21
N ALA A 59 -3.07 -13.59 9.61
CA ALA A 59 -3.23 -14.95 10.13
C ALA A 59 -3.60 -14.97 11.62
N GLY A 60 -4.44 -14.03 12.06
CA GLY A 60 -4.86 -13.92 13.46
C GLY A 60 -3.88 -13.23 14.39
N MET A 61 -2.71 -12.83 13.88
CA MET A 61 -1.66 -12.17 14.68
C MET A 61 -1.58 -10.68 14.35
N LYS A 62 -1.46 -9.84 15.39
CA LYS A 62 -1.25 -8.41 15.25
C LYS A 62 0.24 -8.10 15.15
N THR A 63 0.62 -7.33 14.15
CA THR A 63 2.00 -6.93 13.91
C THR A 63 2.09 -5.42 13.75
N LYS A 64 3.07 -4.81 14.38
CA LYS A 64 3.33 -3.37 14.23
C LYS A 64 4.30 -3.14 13.08
N ARG A 65 3.98 -2.19 12.22
CA ARG A 65 4.78 -1.86 11.04
C ARG A 65 4.94 -0.36 10.91
N GLU A 66 6.10 0.04 10.41
CA GLU A 66 6.37 1.43 10.08
C GLU A 66 6.83 1.52 8.64
N PHE A 67 6.25 2.47 7.89
CA PHE A 67 6.57 2.72 6.49
C PHE A 67 6.99 4.16 6.30
N LYS A 68 8.00 4.36 5.47
CA LYS A 68 8.50 5.69 5.10
C LYS A 68 8.26 5.93 3.62
N LEU A 69 7.71 7.09 3.27
CA LEU A 69 7.57 7.48 1.86
C LEU A 69 8.94 7.85 1.31
N THR A 70 9.34 7.19 0.23
CA THR A 70 10.66 7.34 -0.37
C THR A 70 10.63 8.14 -1.67
N GLU A 71 9.48 8.12 -2.38
CA GLU A 71 9.26 8.95 -3.57
C GLU A 71 7.84 9.48 -3.52
N PHE A 72 7.66 10.71 -3.99
CA PHE A 72 6.37 11.39 -3.93
C PHE A 72 6.30 12.43 -5.06
N GLU A 73 5.70 12.05 -6.17
CA GLU A 73 5.57 12.92 -7.36
C GLU A 73 4.10 13.12 -7.67
N VAL A 74 3.60 14.30 -7.34
CA VAL A 74 2.19 14.67 -7.55
C VAL A 74 1.95 14.90 -9.05
N PRO A 75 0.91 14.35 -9.65
CA PRO A 75 -0.09 13.42 -9.11
C PRO A 75 0.12 11.97 -9.57
N SER A 76 1.34 11.54 -9.85
CA SER A 76 1.60 10.32 -10.63
C SER A 76 2.27 9.18 -9.89
N LYS A 77 2.98 9.44 -8.77
CA LYS A 77 3.83 8.40 -8.21
C LYS A 77 4.02 8.53 -6.71
N ILE A 78 3.86 7.41 -6.00
CA ILE A 78 4.18 7.28 -4.58
C ILE A 78 4.99 6.00 -4.41
N ARG A 79 6.05 6.07 -3.61
CA ARG A 79 6.84 4.89 -3.20
C ARG A 79 7.03 4.90 -1.70
N TRP A 80 7.03 3.72 -1.11
CA TRP A 80 7.32 3.53 0.31
C TRP A 80 8.23 2.34 0.53
N ALA A 81 8.85 2.33 1.72
CA ALA A 81 9.65 1.22 2.20
C ALA A 81 9.31 0.98 3.66
N GLU A 82 9.17 -0.28 4.04
CA GLU A 82 9.03 -0.62 5.46
C GLU A 82 10.36 -0.41 6.15
N ILE A 83 10.34 0.29 7.29
CA ILE A 83 11.53 0.57 8.10
C ILE A 83 11.53 -0.24 9.41
N SER A 84 10.43 -0.90 9.73
CA SER A 84 10.35 -1.79 10.89
C SER A 84 10.96 -3.16 10.58
N LYS A 85 11.31 -3.90 11.63
CA LYS A 85 11.87 -5.25 11.51
C LYS A 85 10.79 -6.26 11.82
N ASN A 86 10.55 -7.17 10.89
CA ASN A 86 9.58 -8.25 10.99
C ASN A 86 10.12 -9.48 10.27
N LEU A 87 9.54 -10.65 10.51
CA LEU A 87 9.92 -11.87 9.80
C LEU A 87 9.65 -11.76 8.30
N VAL A 88 8.61 -11.03 7.94
CA VAL A 88 8.30 -10.68 6.55
C VAL A 88 8.15 -9.16 6.49
N THR A 89 8.90 -8.53 5.60
CA THR A 89 8.86 -7.08 5.40
C THR A 89 8.49 -6.73 3.98
N ALA A 90 8.05 -5.48 3.77
CA ALA A 90 7.78 -4.90 2.46
C ALA A 90 8.85 -3.84 2.17
N PRO A 91 10.00 -4.23 1.59
CA PRO A 91 11.10 -3.29 1.34
C PRO A 91 10.77 -2.22 0.31
N GLU A 92 9.78 -2.47 -0.55
CA GLU A 92 9.31 -1.49 -1.52
C GLU A 92 7.85 -1.74 -1.87
N GLY A 93 7.11 -0.65 -2.03
CA GLY A 93 5.77 -0.68 -2.56
C GLY A 93 5.42 0.67 -3.14
N GLY A 94 4.30 0.76 -3.82
CA GLY A 94 3.88 2.05 -4.37
C GLY A 94 2.63 2.04 -5.21
N TYR A 95 2.32 3.25 -5.66
CA TYR A 95 1.25 3.53 -6.63
C TYR A 95 1.83 4.28 -7.82
N ASP A 96 1.42 3.87 -9.02
CA ASP A 96 1.63 4.63 -10.26
C ASP A 96 0.26 5.03 -10.80
N LEU A 97 0.06 6.31 -11.03
CA LEU A 97 -1.19 6.86 -11.51
C LEU A 97 -1.00 7.50 -12.89
N ALA A 98 -1.96 7.27 -13.77
CA ALA A 98 -1.99 7.91 -15.08
C ALA A 98 -3.44 8.22 -15.47
N PRO A 99 -3.68 9.30 -16.24
CA PRO A 99 -5.02 9.56 -16.76
C PRO A 99 -5.49 8.39 -17.64
N ALA A 100 -6.78 8.03 -17.53
CA ALA A 100 -7.41 7.00 -18.34
C ALA A 100 -8.82 7.46 -18.71
N GLY A 101 -8.96 8.08 -19.90
CA GLY A 101 -10.20 8.75 -20.27
C GLY A 101 -10.53 9.86 -19.27
N ASP A 102 -11.74 9.85 -18.72
CA ASP A 102 -12.16 10.80 -17.70
C ASP A 102 -11.77 10.36 -16.28
N GLY A 103 -11.21 9.17 -16.14
CA GLY A 103 -10.80 8.60 -14.87
C GLY A 103 -9.29 8.48 -14.74
N THR A 104 -8.87 7.59 -13.85
CA THR A 104 -7.46 7.40 -13.49
C THR A 104 -7.13 5.92 -13.44
N SER A 105 -6.05 5.54 -14.12
CA SER A 105 -5.46 4.20 -13.99
C SER A 105 -4.53 4.22 -12.77
N VAL A 106 -4.73 3.27 -11.87
CA VAL A 106 -3.88 3.10 -10.69
C VAL A 106 -3.28 1.71 -10.72
N ALA A 107 -1.95 1.64 -10.73
CA ALA A 107 -1.21 0.40 -10.53
C ALA A 107 -0.62 0.42 -9.13
N PHE A 108 -0.94 -0.58 -8.32
CA PHE A 108 -0.28 -0.73 -7.02
C PHE A 108 0.62 -1.96 -7.02
N PHE A 109 1.65 -1.93 -6.22
CA PHE A 109 2.49 -3.10 -5.99
C PHE A 109 3.11 -3.06 -4.59
N ASN A 110 3.51 -4.23 -4.11
CA ASN A 110 4.39 -4.40 -2.97
C ASN A 110 5.36 -5.53 -3.26
N VAL A 111 6.55 -5.41 -2.72
CA VAL A 111 7.54 -6.49 -2.67
C VAL A 111 7.53 -7.03 -1.25
N LEU A 112 7.47 -8.35 -1.11
CA LEU A 112 7.58 -9.03 0.18
C LEU A 112 8.90 -9.76 0.26
N GLU A 113 9.59 -9.64 1.41
CA GLU A 113 10.86 -10.29 1.66
C GLU A 113 10.82 -11.00 3.01
N GLY A 114 11.20 -12.28 3.02
CA GLY A 114 11.27 -13.06 4.25
C GLY A 114 12.67 -13.06 4.82
N HIS A 115 12.76 -13.09 6.16
CA HIS A 115 14.02 -13.06 6.91
C HIS A 115 14.10 -14.30 7.80
N GLY A 116 15.15 -15.10 7.65
CA GLY A 116 15.34 -16.32 8.44
C GLY A 116 14.15 -17.28 8.27
N PRO A 117 13.48 -17.70 9.36
CA PRO A 117 12.29 -18.55 9.26
C PRO A 117 11.12 -17.87 8.55
N GLY A 118 11.17 -16.55 8.41
CA GLY A 118 10.17 -15.79 7.66
C GLY A 118 10.17 -16.05 6.16
N ALA A 119 11.23 -16.66 5.60
CA ALA A 119 11.31 -16.95 4.16
C ALA A 119 10.16 -17.86 3.69
N LEU A 120 9.81 -18.88 4.48
CA LEU A 120 8.70 -19.77 4.16
C LEU A 120 7.35 -19.04 4.29
N ILE A 121 7.21 -18.23 5.34
CA ILE A 121 6.01 -17.43 5.57
C ILE A 121 5.81 -16.42 4.44
N ALA A 122 6.90 -15.79 3.99
CA ALA A 122 6.87 -14.84 2.88
C ALA A 122 6.35 -15.47 1.59
N GLY A 123 6.77 -16.71 1.31
CA GLY A 123 6.31 -17.45 0.13
C GLY A 123 4.80 -17.68 0.15
N LEU A 124 4.27 -18.07 1.31
CA LEU A 124 2.83 -18.28 1.48
C LEU A 124 2.07 -16.97 1.43
N ALA A 125 2.59 -15.92 2.07
CA ALA A 125 1.98 -14.59 2.05
C ALA A 125 1.94 -14.01 0.64
N LEU A 126 3.02 -14.15 -0.12
CA LEU A 126 3.11 -13.68 -1.50
C LEU A 126 2.10 -14.40 -2.40
N ARG A 127 1.95 -15.71 -2.23
CA ARG A 127 0.98 -16.49 -2.99
C ARG A 127 -0.45 -16.02 -2.71
N SER A 128 -0.77 -15.80 -1.44
CA SER A 128 -2.07 -15.28 -1.02
C SER A 128 -2.31 -13.86 -1.56
N ALA A 129 -1.29 -12.99 -1.47
CA ALA A 129 -1.38 -11.62 -1.95
C ALA A 129 -1.59 -11.55 -3.47
N ARG A 130 -0.90 -12.39 -4.23
CA ARG A 130 -1.07 -12.47 -5.69
C ARG A 130 -2.48 -12.91 -6.06
N LYS A 131 -3.03 -13.86 -5.32
CA LYS A 131 -4.39 -14.37 -5.53
C LYS A 131 -5.45 -13.31 -5.23
N GLY A 132 -5.21 -12.46 -4.23
CA GLY A 132 -6.14 -11.41 -3.82
C GLY A 132 -5.89 -10.04 -4.43
N ALA A 133 -4.89 -9.88 -5.29
CA ALA A 133 -4.47 -8.56 -5.79
C ALA A 133 -5.56 -7.82 -6.55
N ASP A 134 -6.30 -8.50 -7.43
CA ASP A 134 -7.38 -7.87 -8.19
C ASP A 134 -8.52 -7.42 -7.29
N ALA A 135 -8.89 -8.24 -6.31
CA ALA A 135 -9.92 -7.88 -5.34
C ALA A 135 -9.50 -6.67 -4.50
N PHE A 136 -8.23 -6.59 -4.14
CA PHE A 136 -7.69 -5.45 -3.41
C PHE A 136 -7.74 -4.17 -4.26
N ALA A 137 -7.40 -4.26 -5.54
CA ALA A 137 -7.52 -3.14 -6.47
C ALA A 137 -8.97 -2.64 -6.57
N GLN A 138 -9.95 -3.55 -6.62
CA GLN A 138 -11.36 -3.18 -6.63
C GLN A 138 -11.78 -2.52 -5.32
N ALA A 139 -11.22 -2.94 -4.19
CA ALA A 139 -11.48 -2.30 -2.90
C ALA A 139 -10.96 -0.86 -2.86
N ILE A 140 -9.78 -0.61 -3.43
CA ILE A 140 -9.22 0.74 -3.57
C ILE A 140 -10.18 1.60 -4.41
N LYS A 141 -10.60 1.10 -5.56
CA LYS A 141 -11.55 1.80 -6.44
C LYS A 141 -12.83 2.19 -5.69
N ALA A 142 -13.43 1.23 -4.99
CA ALA A 142 -14.66 1.46 -4.24
C ALA A 142 -14.47 2.53 -3.16
N ALA A 143 -13.36 2.50 -2.43
CA ALA A 143 -13.08 3.44 -1.36
C ALA A 143 -12.87 4.87 -1.89
N VAL A 144 -12.13 5.02 -2.98
CA VAL A 144 -11.89 6.33 -3.60
C VAL A 144 -13.21 6.90 -4.13
N GLU A 145 -14.00 6.09 -4.83
CA GLU A 145 -15.28 6.53 -5.42
C GLU A 145 -16.33 6.84 -4.38
N ALA A 146 -16.21 6.33 -3.18
CA ALA A 146 -17.11 6.60 -2.06
C ALA A 146 -16.69 7.81 -1.20
N SER A 147 -15.50 8.34 -1.45
CA SER A 147 -14.96 9.46 -0.65
C SER A 147 -15.52 10.81 -1.05
#